data_eb42082a367905e8a7c15c6fac159aff
#
_entry.id   eb42082a367905e8a7c15c6fac159aff
#
_cell.length_a   1.000
_cell.length_b   1.000
_cell.length_c   1.000
_cell.angle_alpha   90.00
_cell.angle_beta   90.00
_cell.angle_gamma   90.00
#
_symmetry.space_group_name_H-M   'P 1'
#
loop_
_entity.id
_entity.type
_entity.pdbx_description
1 polymer ?
#
loop_
_entity_poly.entity_id
_entity_poly.type
_entity_poly.pdbx_seq_one_letter_code
_entity_poly.pdbx_strand_id
1 'polypeptide(L)'
;MMRKKQKKTEQSPQIRSRRRRLAANGTYAAAMTAILVAAVVVVNFIVAALPSKFTVFDVTASKLYSVGKTTKSLLDSLSGDVTLNLITQTGQEDQTIVKLLENYAGESKHVTFREIDSVSDPTFVKKYTDSSVTLNSVIVVSGNRSKVVDYNDMYAYSDYYSQSADSFDGEGKITSAIAYVTGGSGAKVYYTTGHKELELGSEMKDAFGKANVETASLNLLSSEIPDDCTALISFCPQQDYTADEV
;
A
#
# COMPACT_ATOMS: atom_id res chain seq x y z
N MET A 1 -78.31 -5.56 -52.63
CA MET A 1 -77.19 -5.79 -51.76
C MET A 1 -75.91 -5.48 -52.53
N MET A 2 -75.39 -4.23 -52.38
CA MET A 2 -74.24 -3.73 -53.17
C MET A 2 -72.96 -3.81 -52.32
N ARG A 3 -72.00 -4.64 -52.74
CA ARG A 3 -70.68 -4.81 -52.10
C ARG A 3 -69.75 -3.70 -52.61
N LYS A 4 -69.40 -2.71 -51.75
CA LYS A 4 -68.42 -1.66 -52.07
C LYS A 4 -67.02 -2.33 -52.07
N LYS A 5 -66.37 -2.37 -53.24
CA LYS A 5 -64.95 -2.71 -53.38
C LYS A 5 -64.11 -1.57 -52.82
N GLN A 6 -63.35 -1.82 -51.76
CA GLN A 6 -62.31 -0.89 -51.26
C GLN A 6 -61.18 -0.85 -52.31
N LYS A 7 -60.90 0.36 -52.85
CA LYS A 7 -59.70 0.63 -53.66
C LYS A 7 -58.46 0.59 -52.76
N LYS A 8 -57.59 -0.34 -52.99
CA LYS A 8 -56.24 -0.32 -52.45
C LYS A 8 -55.49 0.85 -53.04
N THR A 9 -55.16 1.87 -52.25
CA THR A 9 -54.35 3.02 -52.67
C THR A 9 -52.95 2.54 -52.96
N GLU A 10 -52.56 2.43 -54.23
CA GLU A 10 -51.18 2.21 -54.65
C GLU A 10 -50.31 3.43 -54.28
N GLN A 11 -49.42 3.26 -53.32
CA GLN A 11 -48.44 4.29 -52.97
C GLN A 11 -47.45 4.46 -54.14
N SER A 12 -47.26 5.70 -54.57
CA SER A 12 -46.39 6.06 -55.70
C SER A 12 -44.95 5.56 -55.48
N PRO A 13 -44.23 5.16 -56.54
CA PRO A 13 -42.86 4.62 -56.48
C PRO A 13 -41.86 5.55 -55.74
N GLN A 14 -42.07 6.82 -55.76
CA GLN A 14 -41.24 7.83 -55.08
C GLN A 14 -41.36 7.77 -53.53
N ILE A 15 -42.57 7.49 -53.00
CA ILE A 15 -42.76 7.36 -51.55
C ILE A 15 -42.10 6.07 -51.02
N ARG A 16 -42.12 4.97 -51.80
CA ARG A 16 -41.46 3.71 -51.45
C ARG A 16 -39.93 3.84 -51.45
N SER A 17 -39.34 4.60 -52.38
CA SER A 17 -37.89 4.82 -52.45
C SER A 17 -37.39 5.69 -51.30
N ARG A 18 -38.15 6.72 -50.93
CA ARG A 18 -37.82 7.62 -49.80
C ARG A 18 -37.91 6.91 -48.45
N ARG A 19 -38.92 6.05 -48.25
CA ARG A 19 -39.04 5.22 -47.03
C ARG A 19 -37.93 4.19 -46.92
N ARG A 20 -37.48 3.56 -48.03
CA ARG A 20 -36.35 2.65 -48.04
C ARG A 20 -35.03 3.33 -47.68
N ARG A 21 -34.77 4.55 -48.21
CA ARG A 21 -33.58 5.34 -47.85
C ARG A 21 -33.58 5.79 -46.40
N LEU A 22 -34.72 6.22 -45.85
CA LEU A 22 -34.86 6.58 -44.44
C LEU A 22 -34.70 5.36 -43.52
N ALA A 23 -35.23 4.20 -43.88
CA ALA A 23 -35.04 2.98 -43.12
C ALA A 23 -33.57 2.48 -43.20
N ALA A 24 -32.93 2.56 -44.36
CA ALA A 24 -31.49 2.20 -44.49
C ALA A 24 -30.59 3.12 -43.69
N ASN A 25 -30.84 4.42 -43.65
CA ASN A 25 -30.08 5.37 -42.84
C ASN A 25 -30.32 5.18 -41.34
N GLY A 26 -31.56 4.83 -40.93
CA GLY A 26 -31.90 4.51 -39.56
C GLY A 26 -31.24 3.22 -39.06
N THR A 27 -31.22 2.17 -39.90
CA THR A 27 -30.51 0.91 -39.58
C THR A 27 -29.00 1.11 -39.53
N TYR A 28 -28.42 1.92 -40.41
CA TYR A 28 -26.98 2.24 -40.33
C TYR A 28 -26.63 3.02 -39.06
N ALA A 29 -27.42 4.02 -38.71
CA ALA A 29 -27.23 4.78 -37.46
C ALA A 29 -27.34 3.86 -36.22
N ALA A 30 -28.35 3.00 -36.17
CA ALA A 30 -28.52 2.04 -35.09
C ALA A 30 -27.36 1.05 -35.01
N ALA A 31 -26.86 0.55 -36.15
CA ALA A 31 -25.70 -0.36 -36.18
C ALA A 31 -24.42 0.34 -35.68
N MET A 32 -24.18 1.59 -36.12
CA MET A 32 -23.04 2.40 -35.65
C MET A 32 -23.10 2.66 -34.15
N THR A 33 -24.29 2.99 -33.63
CA THR A 33 -24.48 3.18 -32.18
C THR A 33 -24.22 1.88 -31.40
N ALA A 34 -24.71 0.75 -31.91
CA ALA A 34 -24.47 -0.54 -31.28
C ALA A 34 -22.98 -0.92 -31.25
N ILE A 35 -22.25 -0.65 -32.34
CA ILE A 35 -20.79 -0.86 -32.41
C ILE A 35 -20.06 0.04 -31.41
N LEU A 36 -20.45 1.31 -31.31
CA LEU A 36 -19.84 2.26 -30.37
C LEU A 36 -20.07 1.83 -28.93
N VAL A 37 -21.29 1.43 -28.58
CA VAL A 37 -21.60 0.90 -27.24
C VAL A 37 -20.80 -0.37 -26.96
N ALA A 38 -20.73 -1.31 -27.92
CA ALA A 38 -19.91 -2.51 -27.76
C ALA A 38 -18.43 -2.18 -27.56
N ALA A 39 -17.88 -1.21 -28.29
CA ALA A 39 -16.51 -0.75 -28.12
C ALA A 39 -16.26 -0.18 -26.71
N VAL A 40 -17.17 0.64 -26.19
CA VAL A 40 -17.07 1.18 -24.82
C VAL A 40 -17.09 0.06 -23.77
N VAL A 41 -17.96 -0.91 -23.95
CA VAL A 41 -18.04 -2.08 -23.05
C VAL A 41 -16.72 -2.88 -23.07
N VAL A 42 -16.19 -3.14 -24.27
CA VAL A 42 -14.90 -3.85 -24.42
C VAL A 42 -13.76 -3.08 -23.77
N VAL A 43 -13.68 -1.75 -23.98
CA VAL A 43 -12.68 -0.89 -23.33
C VAL A 43 -12.80 -0.97 -21.80
N ASN A 44 -14.02 -0.91 -21.26
CA ASN A 44 -14.23 -1.04 -19.82
C ASN A 44 -13.75 -2.42 -19.29
N PHE A 45 -14.01 -3.52 -20.00
CA PHE A 45 -13.49 -4.83 -19.60
C PHE A 45 -11.97 -4.90 -19.67
N ILE A 46 -11.34 -4.29 -20.69
CA ILE A 46 -9.87 -4.23 -20.79
C ILE A 46 -9.30 -3.45 -19.62
N VAL A 47 -9.85 -2.26 -19.30
CA VAL A 47 -9.39 -1.43 -18.16
C VAL A 47 -9.57 -2.17 -16.83
N ALA A 48 -10.68 -2.86 -16.62
CA ALA A 48 -10.94 -3.64 -15.41
C ALA A 48 -10.00 -4.86 -15.26
N ALA A 49 -9.47 -5.39 -16.38
CA ALA A 49 -8.53 -6.51 -16.37
C ALA A 49 -7.06 -6.08 -16.23
N LEU A 50 -6.77 -4.77 -16.32
CA LEU A 50 -5.41 -4.26 -16.15
C LEU A 50 -5.02 -4.26 -14.67
N PRO A 51 -3.76 -4.61 -14.34
CA PRO A 51 -3.22 -4.43 -12.99
C PRO A 51 -3.35 -2.96 -12.53
N SER A 52 -3.57 -2.75 -11.22
CA SER A 52 -3.79 -1.41 -10.63
C SER A 52 -2.70 -0.40 -10.98
N LYS A 53 -1.47 -0.85 -11.20
CA LYS A 53 -0.33 0.00 -11.63
C LYS A 53 -0.52 0.72 -12.96
N PHE A 54 -1.45 0.27 -13.82
CA PHE A 54 -1.75 0.91 -15.10
C PHE A 54 -3.04 1.73 -15.09
N THR A 55 -3.89 1.53 -14.10
CA THR A 55 -5.22 2.15 -14.03
C THR A 55 -5.36 3.18 -12.93
N VAL A 56 -4.50 3.10 -11.89
CA VAL A 56 -4.51 4.03 -10.77
C VAL A 56 -3.37 5.02 -10.94
N PHE A 57 -3.70 6.29 -11.17
CA PHE A 57 -2.75 7.40 -11.16
C PHE A 57 -2.91 8.15 -9.85
N ASP A 58 -1.84 8.16 -9.05
CA ASP A 58 -1.80 8.97 -7.85
C ASP A 58 -1.66 10.45 -8.25
N VAL A 59 -2.79 11.16 -8.18
CA VAL A 59 -2.88 12.61 -8.46
C VAL A 59 -2.82 13.45 -7.18
N THR A 60 -2.59 12.83 -6.02
CA THR A 60 -2.44 13.55 -4.77
C THR A 60 -1.13 14.33 -4.75
N ALA A 61 -1.14 15.53 -4.19
CA ALA A 61 0.08 16.33 -4.04
C ALA A 61 1.17 15.61 -3.23
N SER A 62 0.74 14.74 -2.30
CA SER A 62 1.61 13.98 -1.38
C SER A 62 2.01 12.61 -1.92
N LYS A 63 1.50 12.17 -3.08
CA LYS A 63 1.76 10.84 -3.66
C LYS A 63 1.53 9.69 -2.66
N LEU A 64 0.50 9.79 -1.84
CA LEU A 64 0.22 8.90 -0.70
C LEU A 64 0.08 7.42 -1.08
N TYR A 65 -0.26 7.14 -2.33
CA TYR A 65 -0.50 5.78 -2.84
C TYR A 65 0.62 5.28 -3.75
N SER A 66 1.61 6.13 -4.09
CA SER A 66 2.67 5.72 -5.01
C SER A 66 3.81 5.02 -4.28
N VAL A 67 4.36 4.01 -4.96
CA VAL A 67 5.53 3.28 -4.49
C VAL A 67 6.79 3.92 -5.06
N GLY A 68 7.68 4.40 -4.19
CA GLY A 68 8.91 5.10 -4.55
C GLY A 68 9.97 4.19 -5.16
N LYS A 69 11.03 4.78 -5.70
CA LYS A 69 12.11 4.03 -6.37
C LYS A 69 12.82 3.04 -5.45
N THR A 70 13.07 3.42 -4.20
CA THR A 70 13.74 2.55 -3.21
C THR A 70 12.90 1.32 -2.93
N THR A 71 11.59 1.50 -2.74
CA THR A 71 10.64 0.41 -2.52
C THR A 71 10.57 -0.51 -3.75
N LYS A 72 10.48 0.05 -4.97
CA LYS A 72 10.50 -0.75 -6.21
C LYS A 72 11.76 -1.59 -6.33
N SER A 73 12.93 -1.01 -6.04
CA SER A 73 14.20 -1.76 -6.06
C SER A 73 14.21 -2.90 -5.05
N LEU A 74 13.65 -2.71 -3.86
CA LEU A 74 13.49 -3.78 -2.87
C LEU A 74 12.55 -4.86 -3.40
N LEU A 75 11.38 -4.48 -3.91
CA LEU A 75 10.37 -5.42 -4.43
C LEU A 75 10.88 -6.24 -5.62
N ASP A 76 11.69 -5.63 -6.50
CA ASP A 76 12.34 -6.30 -7.63
C ASP A 76 13.41 -7.31 -7.17
N SER A 77 14.03 -7.08 -6.02
CA SER A 77 15.06 -7.95 -5.45
C SER A 77 14.51 -9.13 -4.63
N LEU A 78 13.19 -9.20 -4.41
CA LEU A 78 12.58 -10.25 -3.62
C LEU A 78 12.77 -11.62 -4.26
N SER A 79 13.31 -12.57 -3.49
CA SER A 79 13.44 -13.98 -3.86
C SER A 79 12.41 -14.89 -3.21
N GLY A 80 11.72 -14.39 -2.18
CA GLY A 80 10.70 -15.11 -1.42
C GLY A 80 9.38 -14.36 -1.37
N ASP A 81 8.31 -15.07 -1.08
CA ASP A 81 6.97 -14.49 -1.02
C ASP A 81 6.76 -13.71 0.28
N VAL A 82 6.10 -12.57 0.15
CA VAL A 82 5.70 -11.68 1.25
C VAL A 82 4.18 -11.53 1.25
N THR A 83 3.57 -11.68 2.40
CA THR A 83 2.14 -11.43 2.59
C THR A 83 1.93 -10.22 3.48
N LEU A 84 1.17 -9.25 2.97
CA LEU A 84 0.73 -8.06 3.67
C LEU A 84 -0.68 -8.30 4.18
N ASN A 85 -0.84 -8.49 5.50
CA ASN A 85 -2.14 -8.74 6.12
C ASN A 85 -2.64 -7.48 6.81
N LEU A 86 -3.65 -6.82 6.26
CA LEU A 86 -4.32 -5.68 6.86
C LEU A 86 -5.32 -6.19 7.90
N ILE A 87 -5.14 -5.79 9.14
CA ILE A 87 -6.05 -6.14 10.24
C ILE A 87 -7.16 -5.09 10.28
N THR A 88 -8.35 -5.49 9.91
CA THR A 88 -9.47 -4.57 9.75
C THR A 88 -10.77 -5.13 10.32
N GLN A 89 -11.84 -4.38 10.19
CA GLN A 89 -13.22 -4.80 10.41
C GLN A 89 -14.03 -4.33 9.20
N THR A 90 -14.88 -5.20 8.68
CA THR A 90 -15.68 -4.92 7.48
C THR A 90 -16.36 -3.56 7.55
N GLY A 91 -16.06 -2.68 6.58
CA GLY A 91 -16.59 -1.31 6.46
C GLY A 91 -15.83 -0.25 7.28
N GLN A 92 -14.71 -0.60 7.91
CA GLN A 92 -13.85 0.32 8.67
C GLN A 92 -12.41 0.36 8.12
N GLU A 93 -12.24 -0.12 6.89
CA GLU A 93 -10.94 -0.13 6.21
C GLU A 93 -10.46 1.29 5.90
N ASP A 94 -9.21 1.59 6.25
CA ASP A 94 -8.56 2.81 5.79
C ASP A 94 -8.19 2.67 4.31
N GLN A 95 -8.92 3.40 3.47
CA GLN A 95 -8.77 3.32 2.03
C GLN A 95 -7.40 3.81 1.53
N THR A 96 -6.67 4.62 2.32
CA THR A 96 -5.32 5.05 2.01
C THR A 96 -4.36 3.86 2.10
N ILE A 97 -4.49 3.10 3.19
CA ILE A 97 -3.66 1.91 3.43
C ILE A 97 -4.03 0.80 2.44
N VAL A 98 -5.33 0.54 2.23
CA VAL A 98 -5.79 -0.47 1.24
C VAL A 98 -5.16 -0.21 -0.13
N LYS A 99 -5.28 1.01 -0.66
CA LYS A 99 -4.70 1.36 -1.98
C LYS A 99 -3.18 1.26 -2.02
N LEU A 100 -2.51 1.64 -0.93
CA LEU A 100 -1.06 1.48 -0.83
C LEU A 100 -0.67 0.00 -0.92
N LEU A 101 -1.34 -0.90 -0.17
CA LEU A 101 -1.07 -2.33 -0.16
C LEU A 101 -1.41 -3.00 -1.51
N GLU A 102 -2.50 -2.58 -2.17
CA GLU A 102 -2.82 -3.01 -3.54
C GLU A 102 -1.70 -2.65 -4.53
N ASN A 103 -1.11 -1.46 -4.39
CA ASN A 103 0.00 -1.04 -5.24
C ASN A 103 1.26 -1.88 -4.99
N TYR A 104 1.58 -2.22 -3.73
CA TYR A 104 2.67 -3.15 -3.44
C TYR A 104 2.45 -4.52 -4.09
N ALA A 105 1.24 -5.08 -3.97
CA ALA A 105 0.89 -6.35 -4.62
C ALA A 105 0.91 -6.26 -6.15
N GLY A 106 0.58 -5.09 -6.71
CA GLY A 106 0.65 -4.84 -8.16
C GLY A 106 2.07 -4.67 -8.71
N GLU A 107 3.04 -4.22 -7.88
CA GLU A 107 4.43 -4.01 -8.31
C GLU A 107 5.25 -5.31 -8.35
N SER A 108 4.95 -6.29 -7.48
CA SER A 108 5.74 -7.53 -7.42
C SER A 108 4.87 -8.77 -7.33
N LYS A 109 5.16 -9.77 -8.15
CA LYS A 109 4.52 -11.10 -8.08
C LYS A 109 4.77 -11.84 -6.77
N HIS A 110 5.80 -11.44 -6.02
CA HIS A 110 6.14 -12.00 -4.71
C HIS A 110 5.38 -11.37 -3.56
N VAL A 111 4.59 -10.33 -3.81
CA VAL A 111 3.81 -9.66 -2.76
C VAL A 111 2.34 -9.99 -2.92
N THR A 112 1.73 -10.47 -1.84
CA THR A 112 0.29 -10.74 -1.76
C THR A 112 -0.33 -9.86 -0.69
N PHE A 113 -1.43 -9.18 -1.00
CA PHE A 113 -2.23 -8.42 -0.06
C PHE A 113 -3.45 -9.23 0.37
N ARG A 114 -3.79 -9.17 1.66
CA ARG A 114 -4.98 -9.79 2.26
C ARG A 114 -5.58 -8.88 3.32
N GLU A 115 -6.90 -8.82 3.35
CA GLU A 115 -7.66 -8.23 4.44
C GLU A 115 -8.06 -9.34 5.43
N ILE A 116 -7.82 -9.09 6.71
CA ILE A 116 -8.13 -10.02 7.81
C ILE A 116 -9.16 -9.32 8.69
N ASP A 117 -10.38 -9.79 8.65
CA ASP A 117 -11.45 -9.29 9.53
C ASP A 117 -11.21 -9.81 10.94
N SER A 118 -10.89 -8.88 11.85
CA SER A 118 -10.57 -9.17 13.25
C SER A 118 -11.75 -9.74 14.06
N VAL A 119 -12.98 -9.56 13.56
CA VAL A 119 -14.18 -10.13 14.17
C VAL A 119 -14.34 -11.59 13.73
N SER A 120 -14.07 -11.89 12.46
CA SER A 120 -14.18 -13.23 11.89
C SER A 120 -13.02 -14.16 12.28
N ASP A 121 -11.78 -13.61 12.41
CA ASP A 121 -10.60 -14.35 12.90
C ASP A 121 -9.87 -13.60 14.01
N PRO A 122 -10.44 -13.57 15.23
CA PRO A 122 -9.84 -12.84 16.37
C PRO A 122 -8.53 -13.44 16.85
N THR A 123 -8.20 -14.65 16.41
CA THR A 123 -6.96 -15.35 16.79
C THR A 123 -5.81 -15.11 15.83
N PHE A 124 -6.06 -14.53 14.68
CA PHE A 124 -5.04 -14.33 13.65
C PHE A 124 -3.84 -13.53 14.17
N VAL A 125 -4.07 -12.40 14.83
CA VAL A 125 -3.03 -11.51 15.35
C VAL A 125 -2.14 -12.22 16.37
N LYS A 126 -2.72 -13.08 17.23
CA LYS A 126 -1.98 -13.82 18.27
C LYS A 126 -0.95 -14.80 17.71
N LYS A 127 -0.99 -15.13 16.44
CA LYS A 127 0.04 -15.96 15.78
C LYS A 127 1.35 -15.21 15.57
N TYR A 128 1.31 -13.87 15.61
CA TYR A 128 2.43 -13.01 15.26
C TYR A 128 2.89 -12.09 16.39
N THR A 129 2.02 -11.78 17.34
CA THR A 129 2.34 -10.94 18.50
C THR A 129 1.39 -11.19 19.67
N ASP A 130 1.91 -11.06 20.89
CA ASP A 130 1.11 -11.08 22.12
C ASP A 130 0.52 -9.70 22.47
N SER A 131 1.00 -8.64 21.81
CA SER A 131 0.50 -7.28 21.98
C SER A 131 -0.84 -7.06 21.27
N SER A 132 -1.63 -6.12 21.77
CA SER A 132 -2.80 -5.63 21.05
C SER A 132 -2.35 -4.88 19.79
N VAL A 133 -3.08 -5.06 18.70
CA VAL A 133 -2.83 -4.41 17.41
C VAL A 133 -4.03 -3.52 17.09
N THR A 134 -3.75 -2.28 16.72
CA THR A 134 -4.77 -1.30 16.33
C THR A 134 -5.42 -1.71 15.00
N LEU A 135 -6.71 -1.41 14.82
CA LEU A 135 -7.36 -1.61 13.50
C LEU A 135 -6.61 -0.82 12.41
N ASN A 136 -6.59 -1.38 11.21
CA ASN A 136 -5.84 -0.90 10.06
C ASN A 136 -4.31 -0.99 10.20
N SER A 137 -3.80 -1.73 11.19
CA SER A 137 -2.40 -2.14 11.23
C SER A 137 -2.11 -3.24 10.20
N VAL A 138 -0.85 -3.33 9.78
CA VAL A 138 -0.40 -4.31 8.77
C VAL A 138 0.57 -5.30 9.40
N ILE A 139 0.28 -6.60 9.26
CA ILE A 139 1.22 -7.67 9.63
C ILE A 139 1.89 -8.16 8.34
N VAL A 140 3.18 -7.87 8.21
CA VAL A 140 4.03 -8.29 7.11
C VAL A 140 4.64 -9.63 7.45
N VAL A 141 4.50 -10.63 6.57
CA VAL A 141 4.96 -12.01 6.81
C VAL A 141 5.76 -12.50 5.61
N SER A 142 6.89 -13.14 5.88
CA SER A 142 7.68 -13.89 4.88
C SER A 142 8.30 -15.12 5.55
N GLY A 143 7.94 -16.31 5.06
CA GLY A 143 8.35 -17.58 5.68
C GLY A 143 7.91 -17.66 7.14
N ASN A 144 8.90 -17.78 8.06
CA ASN A 144 8.68 -17.84 9.51
C ASN A 144 8.91 -16.48 10.22
N ARG A 145 9.15 -15.41 9.47
CA ARG A 145 9.39 -14.07 10.02
C ARG A 145 8.16 -13.19 9.82
N SER A 146 7.87 -12.36 10.80
CA SER A 146 6.79 -11.38 10.75
C SER A 146 7.19 -10.06 11.39
N LYS A 147 6.58 -8.99 10.95
CA LYS A 147 6.70 -7.65 11.52
C LYS A 147 5.33 -6.98 11.54
N VAL A 148 4.93 -6.49 12.70
CA VAL A 148 3.73 -5.66 12.84
C VAL A 148 4.11 -4.21 12.54
N VAL A 149 3.33 -3.55 11.71
CA VAL A 149 3.34 -2.11 11.47
C VAL A 149 2.03 -1.58 12.04
N ASP A 150 2.10 -0.93 13.19
CA ASP A 150 0.89 -0.39 13.83
C ASP A 150 0.35 0.81 13.04
N TYR A 151 -0.98 0.96 13.06
CA TYR A 151 -1.67 2.08 12.40
C TYR A 151 -1.12 3.43 12.86
N ASN A 152 -0.90 3.58 14.17
CA ASN A 152 -0.42 4.82 14.75
C ASN A 152 1.03 5.17 14.33
N ASP A 153 1.82 4.18 13.91
CA ASP A 153 3.17 4.41 13.41
C ASP A 153 3.19 4.94 11.97
N MET A 154 2.09 4.75 11.22
CA MET A 154 1.96 5.20 9.83
C MET A 154 1.46 6.64 9.72
N TYR A 155 0.82 7.18 10.75
CA TYR A 155 0.28 8.53 10.78
C TYR A 155 0.96 9.37 11.86
N ALA A 156 1.39 10.58 11.54
CA ALA A 156 1.87 11.55 12.51
C ALA A 156 0.85 12.68 12.70
N TYR A 157 0.66 13.07 13.96
CA TYR A 157 -0.24 14.15 14.38
C TYR A 157 0.58 15.19 15.15
N SER A 158 0.47 16.48 14.78
CA SER A 158 1.21 17.57 15.45
C SER A 158 0.65 17.89 16.84
N ASP A 159 -0.62 17.57 17.07
CA ASP A 159 -1.30 17.83 18.33
C ASP A 159 -2.23 16.66 18.67
N TYR A 160 -2.30 16.32 19.96
CA TYR A 160 -3.20 15.29 20.49
C TYR A 160 -4.69 15.52 20.18
N TYR A 161 -5.08 16.77 19.94
CA TYR A 161 -6.45 17.15 19.57
C TYR A 161 -6.67 17.31 18.07
N SER A 162 -5.64 17.08 17.25
CA SER A 162 -5.77 17.17 15.79
C SER A 162 -6.66 16.05 15.26
N GLN A 163 -7.71 16.44 14.53
CA GLN A 163 -8.62 15.47 13.89
C GLN A 163 -8.11 14.98 12.52
N SER A 164 -7.05 15.57 12.01
CA SER A 164 -6.39 15.19 10.76
C SER A 164 -4.92 14.93 11.00
N ALA A 165 -4.38 13.88 10.38
CA ALA A 165 -2.96 13.60 10.41
C ALA A 165 -2.20 14.65 9.59
N ASP A 166 -1.03 15.08 10.10
CA ASP A 166 -0.15 16.02 9.41
C ASP A 166 0.67 15.34 8.34
N SER A 167 0.99 14.08 8.54
CA SER A 167 1.71 13.27 7.56
C SER A 167 1.34 11.79 7.62
N PHE A 168 1.55 11.11 6.50
CA PHE A 168 1.39 9.67 6.34
C PHE A 168 2.70 9.08 5.81
N ASP A 169 3.26 8.11 6.53
CA ASP A 169 4.51 7.41 6.19
C ASP A 169 4.30 5.89 6.06
N GLY A 170 3.14 5.49 5.55
CA GLY A 170 2.83 4.07 5.36
C GLY A 170 3.82 3.36 4.44
N GLU A 171 4.29 4.03 3.36
CA GLU A 171 5.28 3.47 2.46
C GLU A 171 6.60 3.16 3.19
N GLY A 172 7.16 4.11 3.93
CA GLY A 172 8.42 3.91 4.63
C GLY A 172 8.35 2.77 5.66
N LYS A 173 7.28 2.72 6.44
CA LYS A 173 7.07 1.70 7.47
C LYS A 173 6.87 0.30 6.87
N ILE A 174 6.04 0.16 5.82
CA ILE A 174 5.78 -1.13 5.16
C ILE A 174 7.02 -1.63 4.41
N THR A 175 7.73 -0.75 3.68
CA THR A 175 8.98 -1.09 3.01
C THR A 175 10.03 -1.60 3.99
N SER A 176 10.18 -0.90 5.12
CA SER A 176 11.06 -1.33 6.21
C SER A 176 10.67 -2.71 6.77
N ALA A 177 9.38 -2.95 6.97
CA ALA A 177 8.90 -4.24 7.45
C ALA A 177 9.14 -5.36 6.43
N ILE A 178 8.97 -5.11 5.14
CA ILE A 178 9.31 -6.07 4.07
C ILE A 178 10.82 -6.38 4.11
N ALA A 179 11.67 -5.36 4.15
CA ALA A 179 13.12 -5.55 4.26
C ALA A 179 13.51 -6.36 5.50
N TYR A 180 12.85 -6.14 6.64
CA TYR A 180 13.07 -6.90 7.86
C TYR A 180 12.72 -8.38 7.69
N VAL A 181 11.55 -8.71 7.15
CA VAL A 181 11.09 -10.10 7.05
C VAL A 181 11.82 -10.89 5.95
N THR A 182 12.37 -10.20 4.94
CA THR A 182 13.08 -10.82 3.80
C THR A 182 14.59 -10.74 3.94
N GLY A 183 15.12 -9.85 4.77
CA GLY A 183 16.54 -9.66 5.02
C GLY A 183 17.08 -10.57 6.13
N GLY A 184 18.38 -10.50 6.34
CA GLY A 184 19.04 -11.10 7.49
C GLY A 184 18.68 -10.41 8.83
N SER A 185 19.30 -10.84 9.94
CA SER A 185 19.19 -10.15 11.22
C SER A 185 19.59 -8.68 11.04
N GLY A 186 18.76 -7.75 11.53
CA GLY A 186 19.07 -6.34 11.51
C GLY A 186 20.37 -6.03 12.25
N ALA A 187 21.09 -5.00 11.80
CA ALA A 187 22.23 -4.48 12.54
C ALA A 187 21.77 -3.95 13.90
N LYS A 188 22.59 -4.11 14.93
CA LYS A 188 22.34 -3.54 16.24
C LYS A 188 23.39 -2.51 16.56
N VAL A 189 22.96 -1.28 16.79
CA VAL A 189 23.81 -0.15 17.08
C VAL A 189 23.63 0.24 18.55
N TYR A 190 24.73 0.29 19.26
CA TYR A 190 24.74 0.79 20.63
C TYR A 190 25.17 2.26 20.64
N TYR A 191 24.53 3.07 21.46
CA TYR A 191 24.97 4.43 21.73
C TYR A 191 25.45 4.55 23.19
N THR A 192 26.60 5.21 23.36
CA THR A 192 27.25 5.33 24.67
C THR A 192 26.46 6.22 25.62
N THR A 193 26.53 5.89 26.89
CA THR A 193 26.04 6.70 28.02
C THR A 193 27.05 6.62 29.18
N GLY A 194 27.04 7.63 30.06
CA GLY A 194 27.92 7.68 31.21
C GLY A 194 28.86 8.89 31.21
N HIS A 195 29.14 9.48 30.03
CA HIS A 195 30.02 10.65 29.85
C HIS A 195 29.24 11.91 29.47
N LYS A 196 27.97 12.00 29.91
CA LYS A 196 27.03 13.09 29.61
C LYS A 196 26.86 13.32 28.13
N GLU A 197 26.81 12.23 27.37
CA GLU A 197 26.47 12.23 25.96
C GLU A 197 25.05 12.79 25.74
N LEU A 198 24.81 13.34 24.59
CA LEU A 198 23.46 13.68 24.16
C LEU A 198 22.68 12.40 23.83
N GLU A 199 21.42 12.34 24.26
CA GLU A 199 20.54 11.23 23.90
C GLU A 199 20.24 11.23 22.39
N LEU A 200 20.10 10.02 21.83
CA LEU A 200 19.61 9.86 20.48
C LEU A 200 18.18 10.44 20.39
N GLY A 201 17.99 11.43 19.57
CA GLY A 201 16.68 12.03 19.30
C GLY A 201 15.69 11.03 18.69
N SER A 202 14.40 11.28 18.87
CA SER A 202 13.33 10.43 18.33
C SER A 202 13.40 10.24 16.81
N GLU A 203 13.73 11.31 16.06
CA GLU A 203 13.89 11.26 14.60
C GLU A 203 15.00 10.31 14.16
N MET A 204 16.13 10.29 14.89
CA MET A 204 17.23 9.40 14.59
C MET A 204 16.90 7.95 14.95
N LYS A 205 16.23 7.71 16.09
CA LYS A 205 15.72 6.39 16.45
C LYS A 205 14.74 5.85 15.41
N ASP A 206 13.84 6.70 14.90
CA ASP A 206 12.91 6.34 13.83
C ASP A 206 13.63 6.02 12.52
N ALA A 207 14.66 6.81 12.14
CA ALA A 207 15.47 6.54 10.97
C ALA A 207 16.20 5.19 11.06
N PHE A 208 16.79 4.87 12.21
CA PHE A 208 17.39 3.56 12.46
C PHE A 208 16.35 2.44 12.39
N GLY A 209 15.17 2.63 13.00
CA GLY A 209 14.07 1.68 12.95
C GLY A 209 13.60 1.41 11.52
N LYS A 210 13.50 2.45 10.68
CA LYS A 210 13.17 2.33 9.24
C LYS A 210 14.26 1.59 8.45
N ALA A 211 15.52 1.72 8.86
CA ALA A 211 16.63 0.97 8.28
C ALA A 211 16.76 -0.46 8.83
N ASN A 212 15.83 -0.91 9.69
CA ASN A 212 15.90 -2.18 10.43
C ASN A 212 17.16 -2.32 11.30
N VAL A 213 17.65 -1.21 11.80
CA VAL A 213 18.75 -1.12 12.75
C VAL A 213 18.15 -1.00 14.16
N GLU A 214 18.39 -1.98 14.99
CA GLU A 214 18.03 -1.93 16.40
C GLU A 214 19.00 -0.99 17.14
N THR A 215 18.47 -0.16 18.04
CA THR A 215 19.32 0.74 18.86
C THR A 215 19.16 0.43 20.34
N ALA A 216 20.28 0.40 21.08
CA ALA A 216 20.29 0.24 22.52
C ALA A 216 21.33 1.17 23.17
N SER A 217 21.10 1.58 24.41
CA SER A 217 22.09 2.32 25.18
C SER A 217 23.12 1.37 25.80
N LEU A 218 24.36 1.82 25.88
CA LEU A 218 25.46 1.09 26.52
C LEU A 218 26.26 2.02 27.42
N ASN A 219 26.42 1.67 28.68
CA ASN A 219 27.27 2.39 29.61
C ASN A 219 28.61 1.64 29.74
N LEU A 220 29.66 2.16 29.11
CA LEU A 220 30.98 1.54 29.06
C LEU A 220 31.68 1.46 30.46
N LEU A 221 31.29 2.35 31.40
CA LEU A 221 31.79 2.30 32.79
C LEU A 221 31.33 1.02 33.53
N SER A 222 30.24 0.39 33.11
CA SER A 222 29.62 -0.72 33.83
C SER A 222 29.41 -1.98 32.99
N SER A 223 29.65 -1.91 31.69
CA SER A 223 29.32 -3.01 30.77
C SER A 223 30.33 -3.11 29.64
N GLU A 224 30.70 -4.32 29.28
CA GLU A 224 31.48 -4.60 28.07
C GLU A 224 30.60 -4.43 26.80
N ILE A 225 31.24 -4.26 25.65
CA ILE A 225 30.54 -4.19 24.35
C ILE A 225 29.96 -5.57 24.07
N PRO A 226 28.63 -5.69 23.87
CA PRO A 226 27.99 -6.97 23.57
C PRO A 226 28.42 -7.56 22.22
N ASP A 227 28.45 -8.89 22.10
CA ASP A 227 28.81 -9.60 20.85
C ASP A 227 27.90 -9.29 19.67
N ASP A 228 26.66 -8.87 19.92
CA ASP A 228 25.68 -8.49 18.91
C ASP A 228 25.83 -7.01 18.45
N CYS A 229 26.83 -6.29 18.96
CA CYS A 229 27.13 -4.92 18.58
C CYS A 229 27.72 -4.85 17.16
N THR A 230 26.94 -4.31 16.23
CA THR A 230 27.42 -4.06 14.86
C THR A 230 28.18 -2.74 14.75
N ALA A 231 27.77 -1.74 15.53
CA ALA A 231 28.43 -0.43 15.60
C ALA A 231 28.18 0.22 16.96
N LEU A 232 29.16 1.01 17.41
CA LEU A 232 29.07 1.85 18.62
C LEU A 232 29.08 3.32 18.22
N ILE A 233 28.16 4.11 18.74
CA ILE A 233 28.07 5.54 18.51
C ILE A 233 28.27 6.29 19.82
N SER A 234 29.26 7.18 19.85
CA SER A 234 29.40 8.16 20.91
C SER A 234 28.89 9.51 20.41
N PHE A 235 27.85 10.07 21.05
CA PHE A 235 27.20 11.27 20.56
C PHE A 235 27.44 12.45 21.48
N CYS A 236 28.40 13.32 21.10
CA CYS A 236 28.78 14.54 21.82
C CYS A 236 29.07 14.29 23.31
N PRO A 237 30.05 13.46 23.68
CA PRO A 237 30.43 13.26 25.07
C PRO A 237 30.93 14.59 25.68
N GLN A 238 30.52 14.87 26.92
CA GLN A 238 30.89 16.06 27.67
C GLN A 238 32.04 15.78 28.67
N GLN A 239 32.39 14.51 28.81
CA GLN A 239 33.51 14.03 29.69
C GLN A 239 34.38 13.11 28.84
N ASP A 240 35.65 13.06 29.19
CA ASP A 240 36.63 12.22 28.50
C ASP A 240 36.48 10.74 28.92
N TYR A 241 36.76 9.83 28.01
CA TYR A 241 36.79 8.40 28.26
C TYR A 241 38.03 8.00 29.03
N THR A 242 37.93 7.00 29.87
CA THR A 242 39.06 6.42 30.56
C THR A 242 39.91 5.58 29.60
N ALA A 243 41.16 5.25 30.01
CA ALA A 243 42.01 4.41 29.18
C ALA A 243 41.48 2.98 29.01
N ASP A 244 40.65 2.53 29.94
CA ASP A 244 40.04 1.18 29.90
C ASP A 244 38.78 1.12 29.02
N GLU A 245 38.25 2.28 28.60
CA GLU A 245 37.05 2.42 27.73
C GLU A 245 37.42 2.65 26.26
N VAL A 246 38.69 2.96 25.97
CA VAL A 246 39.21 3.23 24.64
C VAL A 246 39.99 2.04 24.09
#